data_92355b41c17fe41fa8bb3db70ca5e205
#
_entry.id   92355b41c17fe41fa8bb3db70ca5e205
#
_cell.length_a   1.000
_cell.length_b   1.000
_cell.length_c   1.000
_cell.angle_alpha   90.00
_cell.angle_beta   90.00
_cell.angle_gamma   90.00
#
_symmetry.space_group_name_H-M   'P 1'
#
loop_
_entity.id
_entity.type
_entity.pdbx_description
1 polymer ?
#
loop_
_entity_poly.entity_id
_entity_poly.type
_entity_poly.pdbx_seq_one_letter_code
_entity_poly.pdbx_strand_id
1 'polypeptide(L)'
;MITDVKINEALKKLYYERGYWGTKTIADVWDEQCEKYGDRTYVQDDLGTKLTYKQVDTGARKLASWLKEVGVQNGDVVSFQVPKWADFCIIYLACLKVGAVMHPLATNLSANDIDYIINKVQSVVFICPTFFHKTDFENQYHEIEGKLESLKAVLLLDKEFPAHDKNAVTLSKVLDSYSGFDGPCPAHSDDVCCILSTSGTTGKPKQAMFTHNNILFSERSYTADLDLTPDDVMWMPSPLNHATGFYHGLISPMLTGSRCVLQLHFKAAEAIELINREHVTWSCGATPFVHDLIAAMEENGTAIPSLRFYLCGGAPVPSTLIERAAEHGFLLCELYGSTESCPHLRVPRDKCLEWDGRFSGVAYPGIEVKVVDEFRNEVAHGVQGEEASRGPHMFCGYLNDPERTNEALDDEGWFYSGDLCTIDEEERVRINGRKKEIIIRGGENISAREVDDNVMDWEDICDQATVGMPDDRLGERICLFAVPAPGVTEELCLHDLTEYLASKGVAKRLWPERIETIDAIPRTPTGKIKRFELAREVKRRMGIDQ
;
A
#
# COMPACT_ATOMS: atom_id res chain seq x y z
N MET A 1 17.10 19.95 4.14
CA MET A 1 17.26 18.91 3.08
C MET A 1 17.63 17.59 3.76
N ILE A 2 16.93 16.51 3.45
CA ILE A 2 17.23 15.18 3.99
C ILE A 2 18.48 14.66 3.27
N THR A 3 19.53 14.36 4.04
CA THR A 3 20.84 13.89 3.52
C THR A 3 21.17 12.46 3.92
N ASP A 4 20.38 11.89 4.83
CA ASP A 4 20.58 10.54 5.37
C ASP A 4 19.91 9.49 4.44
N VAL A 5 20.40 9.43 3.19
CA VAL A 5 19.92 8.49 2.17
C VAL A 5 20.95 7.40 1.92
N LYS A 6 20.50 6.15 1.85
CA LYS A 6 21.32 4.98 1.56
C LYS A 6 21.11 4.54 0.11
N ILE A 7 21.93 5.07 -0.79
CA ILE A 7 21.94 4.72 -2.22
C ILE A 7 23.36 4.33 -2.61
N ASN A 8 23.52 3.15 -3.21
CA ASN A 8 24.82 2.72 -3.73
C ASN A 8 25.17 3.53 -4.97
N GLU A 9 26.32 4.25 -4.95
CA GLU A 9 26.74 5.16 -6.00
C GLU A 9 27.04 4.44 -7.33
N ALA A 10 27.51 3.20 -7.32
CA ALA A 10 27.75 2.43 -8.55
C ALA A 10 26.43 2.02 -9.20
N LEU A 11 25.42 1.64 -8.40
CA LEU A 11 24.07 1.36 -8.90
C LEU A 11 23.39 2.63 -9.40
N LYS A 12 23.52 3.74 -8.69
CA LYS A 12 23.00 5.04 -9.13
C LYS A 12 23.52 5.40 -10.52
N LYS A 13 24.84 5.30 -10.73
CA LYS A 13 25.46 5.53 -12.04
C LYS A 13 24.88 4.59 -13.11
N LEU A 14 24.77 3.30 -12.80
CA LEU A 14 24.20 2.30 -13.71
C LEU A 14 22.74 2.62 -14.08
N TYR A 15 21.93 3.09 -13.12
CA TYR A 15 20.54 3.43 -13.38
C TYR A 15 20.38 4.63 -14.34
N TYR A 16 21.26 5.62 -14.22
CA TYR A 16 21.33 6.72 -15.20
C TYR A 16 21.81 6.25 -16.57
N GLU A 17 22.87 5.43 -16.64
CA GLU A 17 23.40 4.90 -17.90
C GLU A 17 22.37 4.05 -18.66
N ARG A 18 21.52 3.34 -17.95
CA ARG A 18 20.44 2.52 -18.52
C ARG A 18 19.14 3.29 -18.79
N GLY A 19 19.08 4.56 -18.41
CA GLY A 19 17.88 5.39 -18.56
C GLY A 19 16.73 5.01 -17.63
N TYR A 20 16.99 4.25 -16.57
CA TYR A 20 16.01 3.95 -15.53
C TYR A 20 15.73 5.20 -14.68
N TRP A 21 16.76 5.96 -14.37
CA TRP A 21 16.71 7.25 -13.71
C TRP A 21 16.98 8.37 -14.69
N GLY A 22 16.40 9.54 -14.42
CA GLY A 22 16.54 10.74 -15.25
C GLY A 22 16.66 12.00 -14.40
N THR A 23 16.72 13.15 -15.07
CA THR A 23 16.90 14.45 -14.41
C THR A 23 15.58 15.15 -14.07
N LYS A 24 14.44 14.61 -14.53
CA LYS A 24 13.11 15.20 -14.28
C LYS A 24 12.58 14.79 -12.91
N THR A 25 12.05 15.76 -12.19
CA THR A 25 11.25 15.54 -11.00
C THR A 25 9.82 15.10 -11.36
N ILE A 26 9.05 14.64 -10.38
CA ILE A 26 7.61 14.37 -10.58
C ILE A 26 6.87 15.66 -10.96
N ALA A 27 7.31 16.82 -10.43
CA ALA A 27 6.72 18.12 -10.79
C ALA A 27 6.96 18.47 -12.27
N ASP A 28 8.16 18.21 -12.79
CA ASP A 28 8.47 18.43 -14.21
C ASP A 28 7.62 17.53 -15.12
N VAL A 29 7.47 16.26 -14.74
CA VAL A 29 6.61 15.31 -15.47
C VAL A 29 5.15 15.74 -15.40
N TRP A 30 4.68 16.23 -14.23
CA TRP A 30 3.33 16.78 -14.11
C TRP A 30 3.11 17.96 -15.06
N ASP A 31 4.04 18.91 -15.11
CA ASP A 31 3.90 20.10 -15.96
C ASP A 31 3.80 19.71 -17.45
N GLU A 32 4.57 18.71 -17.92
CA GLU A 32 4.46 18.16 -19.27
C GLU A 32 3.10 17.50 -19.54
N GLN A 33 2.58 16.74 -18.57
CA GLN A 33 1.27 16.08 -18.70
C GLN A 33 0.13 17.11 -18.64
N CYS A 34 0.26 18.13 -17.78
CA CYS A 34 -0.70 19.22 -17.71
C CYS A 34 -0.75 20.04 -19.00
N GLU A 35 0.38 20.30 -19.64
CA GLU A 35 0.42 20.94 -20.96
C GLU A 35 -0.31 20.10 -22.02
N LYS A 36 -0.11 18.79 -22.00
CA LYS A 36 -0.68 17.86 -22.99
C LYS A 36 -2.15 17.55 -22.75
N TYR A 37 -2.57 17.42 -21.48
CA TYR A 37 -3.89 16.91 -21.10
C TYR A 37 -4.70 17.87 -20.21
N GLY A 38 -4.34 19.15 -20.15
CA GLY A 38 -4.84 20.15 -19.21
C GLY A 38 -6.37 20.18 -19.00
N ASP A 39 -7.11 20.03 -20.09
CA ASP A 39 -8.59 20.08 -20.06
C ASP A 39 -9.24 18.69 -19.75
N ARG A 40 -8.45 17.60 -19.71
CA ARG A 40 -8.96 16.28 -19.33
C ARG A 40 -9.11 16.19 -17.82
N THR A 41 -10.09 15.41 -17.37
CA THR A 41 -10.22 15.08 -15.95
C THR A 41 -9.02 14.24 -15.51
N TYR A 42 -8.40 14.64 -14.40
CA TYR A 42 -7.33 13.87 -13.75
C TYR A 42 -7.86 13.03 -12.58
N VAL A 43 -8.65 13.66 -11.71
CA VAL A 43 -9.16 13.01 -10.49
C VAL A 43 -10.61 13.34 -10.28
N GLN A 44 -11.34 12.38 -9.76
CA GLN A 44 -12.72 12.52 -9.31
C GLN A 44 -12.90 11.78 -8.00
N ASP A 45 -13.57 12.38 -7.02
CA ASP A 45 -14.00 11.68 -5.80
C ASP A 45 -15.51 11.36 -5.84
N ASP A 46 -15.95 10.47 -4.97
CA ASP A 46 -17.36 10.06 -4.85
C ASP A 46 -18.23 11.07 -4.11
N LEU A 47 -17.64 12.16 -3.59
CA LEU A 47 -18.37 13.34 -3.09
C LEU A 47 -18.79 14.31 -4.21
N GLY A 48 -18.44 14.01 -5.46
CA GLY A 48 -18.82 14.78 -6.64
C GLY A 48 -17.78 15.82 -7.08
N THR A 49 -16.63 15.92 -6.42
CA THR A 49 -15.53 16.78 -6.89
C THR A 49 -14.86 16.13 -8.10
N LYS A 50 -14.78 16.87 -9.20
CA LYS A 50 -14.13 16.45 -10.43
C LYS A 50 -13.21 17.56 -10.91
N LEU A 51 -11.90 17.25 -10.98
CA LEU A 51 -10.85 18.21 -11.32
C LEU A 51 -10.10 17.77 -12.58
N THR A 52 -9.91 18.71 -13.50
CA THR A 52 -9.03 18.54 -14.65
C THR A 52 -7.57 18.69 -14.21
N TYR A 53 -6.61 18.24 -15.06
CA TYR A 53 -5.19 18.48 -14.85
C TYR A 53 -4.90 19.95 -14.57
N LYS A 54 -5.46 20.86 -15.39
CA LYS A 54 -5.29 22.30 -15.24
C LYS A 54 -5.91 22.87 -13.95
N GLN A 55 -7.05 22.34 -13.52
CA GLN A 55 -7.65 22.80 -12.26
C GLN A 55 -6.83 22.37 -11.06
N VAL A 56 -6.31 21.14 -11.07
CA VAL A 56 -5.39 20.65 -10.01
C VAL A 56 -4.10 21.46 -10.02
N ASP A 57 -3.50 21.71 -11.19
CA ASP A 57 -2.29 22.54 -11.29
C ASP A 57 -2.51 23.95 -10.76
N THR A 58 -3.63 24.58 -11.14
CA THR A 58 -3.98 25.93 -10.65
C THR A 58 -4.11 25.96 -9.12
N GLY A 59 -4.83 24.99 -8.54
CA GLY A 59 -4.96 24.87 -7.08
C GLY A 59 -3.61 24.61 -6.40
N ALA A 60 -2.82 23.70 -6.96
CA ALA A 60 -1.49 23.37 -6.44
C ALA A 60 -0.53 24.58 -6.46
N ARG A 61 -0.52 25.38 -7.53
CA ARG A 61 0.29 26.61 -7.62
C ARG A 61 -0.14 27.66 -6.58
N LYS A 62 -1.44 27.79 -6.31
CA LYS A 62 -1.95 28.69 -5.27
C LYS A 62 -1.53 28.24 -3.87
N LEU A 63 -1.67 26.95 -3.56
CA LEU A 63 -1.21 26.39 -2.30
C LEU A 63 0.31 26.45 -2.18
N ALA A 64 1.06 26.26 -3.26
CA ALA A 64 2.51 26.44 -3.29
C ALA A 64 2.93 27.86 -2.92
N SER A 65 2.20 28.90 -3.37
CA SER A 65 2.44 30.29 -2.96
C SER A 65 2.29 30.47 -1.44
N TRP A 66 1.24 29.90 -0.84
CA TRP A 66 1.06 29.93 0.61
C TRP A 66 2.17 29.15 1.34
N LEU A 67 2.56 27.97 0.87
CA LEU A 67 3.66 27.20 1.46
C LEU A 67 4.97 28.02 1.46
N LYS A 68 5.26 28.75 0.38
CA LYS A 68 6.41 29.65 0.32
C LYS A 68 6.30 30.82 1.30
N GLU A 69 5.12 31.41 1.45
CA GLU A 69 4.88 32.54 2.38
C GLU A 69 5.09 32.12 3.84
N VAL A 70 4.64 30.92 4.24
CA VAL A 70 4.88 30.39 5.58
C VAL A 70 6.31 29.86 5.78
N GLY A 71 7.17 30.00 4.77
CA GLY A 71 8.60 29.75 4.85
C GLY A 71 9.03 28.30 4.62
N VAL A 72 8.24 27.52 3.87
CA VAL A 72 8.64 26.17 3.41
C VAL A 72 9.81 26.27 2.43
N GLN A 73 10.87 25.50 2.67
CA GLN A 73 12.06 25.43 1.87
C GLN A 73 12.16 24.07 1.15
N ASN A 74 13.05 23.96 0.15
CA ASN A 74 13.38 22.71 -0.49
C ASN A 74 13.88 21.68 0.55
N GLY A 75 13.26 20.49 0.55
CA GLY A 75 13.56 19.39 1.46
C GLY A 75 12.90 19.50 2.85
N ASP A 76 12.10 20.54 3.12
CA ASP A 76 11.24 20.59 4.32
C ASP A 76 10.10 19.58 4.19
N VAL A 77 9.72 18.94 5.30
CA VAL A 77 8.63 17.95 5.31
C VAL A 77 7.29 18.65 5.53
N VAL A 78 6.31 18.32 4.71
CA VAL A 78 4.90 18.69 4.86
C VAL A 78 4.09 17.44 5.13
N SER A 79 3.56 17.32 6.36
CA SER A 79 2.70 16.21 6.76
C SER A 79 1.24 16.54 6.51
N PHE A 80 0.47 15.57 5.99
CA PHE A 80 -0.95 15.81 5.75
C PHE A 80 -1.80 14.56 5.94
N GLN A 81 -2.91 14.73 6.67
CA GLN A 81 -3.98 13.75 6.81
C GLN A 81 -5.13 14.16 5.88
N VAL A 82 -5.24 13.52 4.72
CA VAL A 82 -6.28 13.83 3.75
C VAL A 82 -7.07 12.56 3.45
N PRO A 83 -8.40 12.57 3.63
CA PRO A 83 -9.25 11.49 3.14
C PRO A 83 -9.09 11.29 1.64
N LYS A 84 -9.71 10.27 1.06
CA LYS A 84 -9.70 10.06 -0.39
C LYS A 84 -10.50 11.14 -1.14
N TRP A 85 -10.11 12.39 -0.95
CA TRP A 85 -10.65 13.56 -1.61
C TRP A 85 -9.76 14.00 -2.76
N ALA A 86 -10.34 14.59 -3.78
CA ALA A 86 -9.60 15.16 -4.92
C ALA A 86 -8.58 16.23 -4.48
N ASP A 87 -8.82 16.89 -3.34
CA ASP A 87 -7.93 17.88 -2.72
C ASP A 87 -6.55 17.33 -2.40
N PHE A 88 -6.42 16.02 -2.18
CA PHE A 88 -5.12 15.35 -2.02
C PHE A 88 -4.18 15.66 -3.18
N CYS A 89 -4.73 15.73 -4.43
CA CYS A 89 -3.94 16.02 -5.62
C CYS A 89 -3.40 17.45 -5.63
N ILE A 90 -4.16 18.41 -5.14
CA ILE A 90 -3.72 19.80 -4.98
C ILE A 90 -2.57 19.87 -3.97
N ILE A 91 -2.68 19.15 -2.87
CA ILE A 91 -1.74 19.19 -1.74
C ILE A 91 -0.40 18.56 -2.13
N TYR A 92 -0.41 17.32 -2.66
CA TYR A 92 0.84 16.66 -3.00
C TYR A 92 1.61 17.41 -4.09
N LEU A 93 0.90 17.95 -5.09
CA LEU A 93 1.53 18.73 -6.15
C LEU A 93 2.06 20.07 -5.67
N ALA A 94 1.36 20.74 -4.75
CA ALA A 94 1.87 21.97 -4.14
C ALA A 94 3.19 21.72 -3.41
N CYS A 95 3.30 20.61 -2.65
CA CYS A 95 4.55 20.19 -2.02
C CYS A 95 5.67 20.01 -3.06
N LEU A 96 5.40 19.26 -4.13
CA LEU A 96 6.38 19.01 -5.19
C LEU A 96 6.84 20.31 -5.88
N LYS A 97 5.93 21.25 -6.14
CA LYS A 97 6.28 22.52 -6.80
C LYS A 97 7.22 23.40 -5.98
N VAL A 98 7.20 23.30 -4.66
CA VAL A 98 8.12 24.04 -3.78
C VAL A 98 9.33 23.21 -3.34
N GLY A 99 9.45 21.95 -3.80
CA GLY A 99 10.50 21.02 -3.42
C GLY A 99 10.34 20.44 -2.02
N ALA A 100 9.15 20.53 -1.42
CA ALA A 100 8.89 19.96 -0.12
C ALA A 100 8.70 18.43 -0.21
N VAL A 101 9.04 17.73 0.86
CA VAL A 101 8.87 16.30 1.01
C VAL A 101 7.44 16.01 1.45
N MET A 102 6.71 15.27 0.66
CA MET A 102 5.34 14.84 0.93
C MET A 102 5.33 13.77 2.02
N HIS A 103 4.46 13.94 3.02
CA HIS A 103 4.29 12.94 4.06
C HIS A 103 2.80 12.69 4.34
N PRO A 104 2.15 11.84 3.52
CA PRO A 104 0.74 11.49 3.72
C PRO A 104 0.56 10.58 4.93
N LEU A 105 -0.38 10.94 5.79
CA LEU A 105 -0.71 10.25 7.03
C LEU A 105 -2.10 9.62 6.96
N ALA A 106 -2.29 8.53 7.70
CA ALA A 106 -3.60 7.90 7.85
C ALA A 106 -4.55 8.80 8.65
N THR A 107 -5.82 8.83 8.26
CA THR A 107 -6.84 9.65 8.91
C THR A 107 -7.37 9.07 10.24
N ASN A 108 -6.95 7.87 10.60
CA ASN A 108 -7.34 7.18 11.85
C ASN A 108 -6.25 7.18 12.94
N LEU A 109 -5.22 8.04 12.79
CA LEU A 109 -4.19 8.19 13.81
C LEU A 109 -4.72 8.94 15.04
N SER A 110 -4.27 8.53 16.23
CA SER A 110 -4.52 9.26 17.46
C SER A 110 -3.66 10.53 17.57
N ALA A 111 -4.03 11.47 18.43
CA ALA A 111 -3.22 12.66 18.70
C ALA A 111 -1.77 12.31 19.11
N ASN A 112 -1.59 11.26 19.92
CA ASN A 112 -0.26 10.80 20.34
C ASN A 112 0.56 10.20 19.17
N ASP A 113 -0.09 9.53 18.22
CA ASP A 113 0.60 9.03 17.03
C ASP A 113 1.05 10.18 16.14
N ILE A 114 0.19 11.18 15.96
CA ILE A 114 0.49 12.38 15.17
C ILE A 114 1.65 13.16 15.81
N ASP A 115 1.61 13.40 17.13
CA ASP A 115 2.69 14.04 17.89
C ASP A 115 4.02 13.31 17.66
N TYR A 116 4.03 11.99 17.85
CA TYR A 116 5.23 11.18 17.62
C TYR A 116 5.76 11.28 16.19
N ILE A 117 4.87 11.12 15.21
CA ILE A 117 5.25 11.05 13.79
C ILE A 117 5.75 12.41 13.31
N ILE A 118 5.03 13.50 13.58
CA ILE A 118 5.40 14.87 13.16
C ILE A 118 6.75 15.27 13.75
N ASN A 119 6.97 14.99 15.04
CA ASN A 119 8.25 15.29 15.68
C ASN A 119 9.38 14.39 15.14
N LYS A 120 9.12 13.12 14.81
CA LYS A 120 10.11 12.22 14.22
C LYS A 120 10.61 12.72 12.87
N VAL A 121 9.71 13.20 12.01
CA VAL A 121 10.05 13.69 10.66
C VAL A 121 10.38 15.18 10.62
N GLN A 122 10.23 15.90 11.74
CA GLN A 122 10.43 17.36 11.85
C GLN A 122 9.60 18.12 10.81
N SER A 123 8.31 17.79 10.72
CA SER A 123 7.42 18.43 9.77
C SER A 123 7.26 19.92 10.04
N VAL A 124 7.31 20.77 9.02
CA VAL A 124 7.17 22.23 9.15
C VAL A 124 5.76 22.73 8.87
N VAL A 125 4.95 21.95 8.17
CA VAL A 125 3.53 22.25 7.95
C VAL A 125 2.72 20.98 8.19
N PHE A 126 1.58 21.14 8.85
CA PHE A 126 0.59 20.08 9.00
C PHE A 126 -0.73 20.48 8.35
N ILE A 127 -1.30 19.57 7.55
CA ILE A 127 -2.57 19.78 6.84
C ILE A 127 -3.53 18.68 7.28
N CYS A 128 -4.73 19.04 7.75
CA CYS A 128 -5.74 18.05 8.14
C CYS A 128 -7.16 18.57 7.88
N PRO A 129 -8.19 17.69 7.82
CA PRO A 129 -9.58 18.13 7.78
C PRO A 129 -9.93 18.93 9.04
N THR A 130 -10.97 19.73 8.98
CA THR A 130 -11.63 20.27 10.18
C THR A 130 -12.33 19.15 10.93
N PHE A 131 -13.11 18.38 10.21
CA PHE A 131 -13.86 17.24 10.73
C PHE A 131 -13.97 16.16 9.65
N PHE A 132 -13.85 14.90 10.03
CA PHE A 132 -14.09 13.77 9.12
C PHE A 132 -14.56 12.54 9.91
N HIS A 133 -15.63 11.90 9.46
CA HIS A 133 -16.32 10.84 10.20
C HIS A 133 -16.77 11.29 11.60
N LYS A 134 -16.15 10.74 12.63
CA LYS A 134 -16.42 11.04 14.05
C LYS A 134 -15.27 11.81 14.70
N THR A 135 -14.24 12.16 13.94
CA THR A 135 -13.03 12.80 14.44
C THR A 135 -13.07 14.29 14.13
N ASP A 136 -12.92 15.08 15.18
CA ASP A 136 -12.68 16.50 15.14
C ASP A 136 -11.16 16.70 15.11
N PHE A 137 -10.61 16.89 13.92
CA PHE A 137 -9.17 16.99 13.69
C PHE A 137 -8.62 18.34 14.17
N GLU A 138 -9.42 19.39 14.12
CA GLU A 138 -9.03 20.70 14.64
C GLU A 138 -8.79 20.64 16.15
N ASN A 139 -9.70 20.03 16.92
CA ASN A 139 -9.51 19.80 18.34
C ASN A 139 -8.36 18.82 18.62
N GLN A 140 -8.25 17.74 17.83
CA GLN A 140 -7.15 16.78 17.97
C GLN A 140 -5.77 17.45 17.78
N TYR A 141 -5.67 18.39 16.82
CA TYR A 141 -4.46 19.20 16.65
C TYR A 141 -4.21 20.09 17.87
N HIS A 142 -5.22 20.80 18.40
CA HIS A 142 -5.07 21.68 19.57
C HIS A 142 -4.60 20.94 20.84
N GLU A 143 -4.89 19.64 20.99
CA GLU A 143 -4.38 18.82 22.10
C GLU A 143 -2.85 18.65 22.07
N ILE A 144 -2.23 18.77 20.89
CA ILE A 144 -0.81 18.49 20.69
C ILE A 144 0.00 19.68 20.16
N GLU A 145 -0.63 20.79 19.75
CA GLU A 145 0.06 21.92 19.08
C GLU A 145 1.27 22.44 19.87
N GLY A 146 1.16 22.50 21.21
CA GLY A 146 2.25 22.95 22.09
C GLY A 146 3.45 22.00 22.17
N LYS A 147 3.37 20.80 21.56
CA LYS A 147 4.44 19.80 21.52
C LYS A 147 5.13 19.73 20.14
N LEU A 148 4.56 20.40 19.13
CA LEU A 148 5.00 20.32 17.75
C LEU A 148 5.95 21.49 17.42
N GLU A 149 7.18 21.43 17.95
CA GLU A 149 8.15 22.55 17.91
C GLU A 149 8.62 22.91 16.48
N SER A 150 8.59 21.97 15.55
CA SER A 150 9.03 22.18 14.16
C SER A 150 7.99 22.88 13.29
N LEU A 151 6.71 22.89 13.68
CA LEU A 151 5.63 23.44 12.86
C LEU A 151 5.71 24.95 12.76
N LYS A 152 5.67 25.43 11.52
CA LYS A 152 5.54 26.86 11.16
C LYS A 152 4.08 27.25 10.93
N ALA A 153 3.26 26.32 10.40
CA ALA A 153 1.86 26.58 10.07
C ALA A 153 1.02 25.28 10.05
N VAL A 154 -0.28 25.48 10.21
CA VAL A 154 -1.32 24.45 10.01
C VAL A 154 -2.32 24.96 8.98
N LEU A 155 -2.76 24.07 8.08
CA LEU A 155 -3.81 24.32 7.11
C LEU A 155 -4.96 23.37 7.35
N LEU A 156 -6.17 23.88 7.47
CA LEU A 156 -7.37 23.09 7.64
C LEU A 156 -8.10 22.89 6.30
N LEU A 157 -8.60 21.67 6.09
CA LEU A 157 -9.45 21.36 4.93
C LEU A 157 -10.91 21.51 5.34
N ASP A 158 -11.52 22.60 4.91
CA ASP A 158 -12.89 23.02 5.24
C ASP A 158 -13.94 22.53 4.22
N LYS A 159 -13.71 21.32 3.63
CA LYS A 159 -14.52 20.79 2.54
C LYS A 159 -15.95 20.44 2.97
N GLU A 160 -16.12 19.72 4.07
CA GLU A 160 -17.44 19.29 4.56
C GLU A 160 -17.93 20.15 5.73
N PHE A 161 -17.02 20.65 6.55
CA PHE A 161 -17.33 21.44 7.74
C PHE A 161 -16.41 22.64 7.83
N PRO A 162 -16.92 23.83 8.24
CA PRO A 162 -16.10 25.01 8.45
C PRO A 162 -15.18 24.81 9.67
N ALA A 163 -14.06 25.53 9.71
CA ALA A 163 -13.20 25.61 10.88
C ALA A 163 -13.93 26.24 12.09
N HIS A 164 -13.61 25.76 13.29
CA HIS A 164 -14.13 26.33 14.54
C HIS A 164 -13.55 27.72 14.76
N ASP A 165 -12.24 27.88 14.58
CA ASP A 165 -11.62 29.21 14.59
C ASP A 165 -11.80 29.89 13.23
N LYS A 166 -12.55 31.00 13.23
CA LYS A 166 -12.77 31.82 12.04
C LYS A 166 -11.49 32.42 11.44
N ASN A 167 -10.42 32.52 12.25
CA ASN A 167 -9.12 33.02 11.80
C ASN A 167 -8.22 31.91 11.28
N ALA A 168 -8.58 30.65 11.45
CA ALA A 168 -7.82 29.53 10.92
C ALA A 168 -7.58 29.68 9.41
N VAL A 169 -6.40 29.27 8.96
CA VAL A 169 -6.08 29.20 7.53
C VAL A 169 -6.70 27.93 6.98
N THR A 170 -7.59 28.10 6.00
CA THR A 170 -8.26 26.98 5.35
C THR A 170 -7.88 26.87 3.87
N LEU A 171 -8.02 25.66 3.30
CA LEU A 171 -7.70 25.45 1.89
C LEU A 171 -8.55 26.35 1.00
N SER A 172 -9.86 26.51 1.28
CA SER A 172 -10.72 27.39 0.51
C SER A 172 -10.22 28.83 0.51
N LYS A 173 -9.85 29.39 1.68
CA LYS A 173 -9.28 30.74 1.79
C LYS A 173 -7.99 30.89 0.98
N VAL A 174 -7.12 29.89 1.02
CA VAL A 174 -5.85 29.89 0.24
C VAL A 174 -6.17 29.88 -1.26
N LEU A 175 -7.06 29.02 -1.70
CA LEU A 175 -7.44 28.93 -3.12
C LEU A 175 -8.13 30.20 -3.65
N ASP A 176 -8.81 30.95 -2.80
CA ASP A 176 -9.47 32.20 -3.17
C ASP A 176 -8.50 33.42 -3.15
N SER A 177 -7.52 33.41 -2.24
CA SER A 177 -6.73 34.62 -1.93
C SER A 177 -5.38 34.66 -2.62
N TYR A 178 -4.77 33.50 -2.93
CA TYR A 178 -3.41 33.45 -3.48
C TYR A 178 -3.38 33.44 -5.00
N SER A 179 -2.40 34.10 -5.57
CA SER A 179 -1.99 33.92 -6.96
C SER A 179 -1.15 32.65 -7.09
N GLY A 180 -1.07 32.09 -8.29
CA GLY A 180 -0.29 30.87 -8.53
C GLY A 180 1.24 31.11 -8.41
N PHE A 181 1.95 30.14 -7.84
CA PHE A 181 3.41 30.08 -7.87
C PHE A 181 3.91 29.69 -9.26
N ASP A 182 4.71 30.53 -9.88
CA ASP A 182 5.25 30.35 -11.25
C ASP A 182 6.73 29.94 -11.28
N GLY A 183 7.35 29.74 -10.12
CA GLY A 183 8.75 29.31 -10.02
C GLY A 183 8.94 27.86 -10.47
N PRO A 184 10.14 27.49 -10.96
CA PRO A 184 10.49 26.10 -11.21
C PRO A 184 10.56 25.33 -9.88
N CYS A 185 10.38 24.00 -9.96
CA CYS A 185 10.65 23.13 -8.83
C CYS A 185 12.13 23.23 -8.45
N PRO A 186 12.45 23.56 -7.18
CA PRO A 186 13.84 23.71 -6.77
C PRO A 186 14.55 22.39 -6.44
N ALA A 187 13.82 21.25 -6.46
CA ALA A 187 14.35 19.94 -6.12
C ALA A 187 15.05 19.30 -7.34
N HIS A 188 15.97 18.39 -7.07
CA HIS A 188 16.57 17.49 -8.04
C HIS A 188 15.85 16.13 -8.04
N SER A 189 15.95 15.39 -9.14
CA SER A 189 15.33 14.06 -9.28
C SER A 189 15.81 13.01 -8.25
N ASP A 190 16.99 13.21 -7.68
CA ASP A 190 17.57 12.36 -6.63
C ASP A 190 17.24 12.83 -5.21
N ASP A 191 16.57 13.97 -5.06
CA ASP A 191 16.14 14.45 -3.74
C ASP A 191 14.97 13.58 -3.22
N VAL A 192 14.94 13.38 -1.91
CA VAL A 192 13.79 12.74 -1.25
C VAL A 192 12.56 13.62 -1.45
N CYS A 193 11.51 13.08 -2.02
CA CYS A 193 10.27 13.79 -2.30
C CYS A 193 9.05 13.23 -1.55
N CYS A 194 9.17 12.01 -1.02
CA CYS A 194 8.07 11.39 -0.29
C CYS A 194 8.58 10.53 0.88
N ILE A 195 7.84 10.57 1.98
CA ILE A 195 7.99 9.68 3.12
C ILE A 195 6.68 8.92 3.28
N LEU A 196 6.74 7.58 3.37
CA LEU A 196 5.59 6.75 3.68
C LEU A 196 5.79 6.06 5.04
N SER A 197 4.77 6.18 5.90
CA SER A 197 4.77 5.48 7.19
C SER A 197 4.42 4.02 6.99
N THR A 198 5.27 3.09 7.50
CA THR A 198 5.00 1.65 7.46
C THR A 198 4.57 1.16 8.83
N SER A 199 3.58 0.27 8.87
CA SER A 199 3.21 -0.43 10.11
C SER A 199 4.28 -1.47 10.45
N GLY A 200 5.16 -1.15 11.38
CA GLY A 200 6.11 -2.13 11.91
C GLY A 200 5.38 -3.19 12.76
N THR A 201 5.79 -4.45 12.66
CA THR A 201 5.27 -5.55 13.50
C THR A 201 5.65 -5.41 14.98
N THR A 202 6.51 -4.47 15.34
CA THR A 202 7.14 -4.34 16.66
C THR A 202 6.90 -3.01 17.37
N GLY A 203 5.94 -2.16 16.92
CA GLY A 203 5.68 -0.90 17.61
C GLY A 203 5.48 0.31 16.70
N LYS A 204 6.24 1.39 16.92
CA LYS A 204 6.08 2.67 16.23
C LYS A 204 6.38 2.59 14.73
N PRO A 205 5.62 3.31 13.88
CA PRO A 205 5.78 3.29 12.42
C PRO A 205 7.19 3.72 11.98
N LYS A 206 7.76 2.99 11.00
CA LYS A 206 8.98 3.40 10.30
C LYS A 206 8.62 4.41 9.21
N GLN A 207 9.56 5.28 8.83
CA GLN A 207 9.36 6.37 7.87
C GLN A 207 10.23 6.12 6.63
N ALA A 208 9.70 5.38 5.66
CA ALA A 208 10.41 5.01 4.44
C ALA A 208 10.53 6.19 3.48
N MET A 209 11.75 6.48 3.03
CA MET A 209 12.07 7.63 2.16
C MET A 209 12.18 7.21 0.69
N PHE A 210 11.65 8.06 -0.20
CA PHE A 210 11.70 7.86 -1.66
C PHE A 210 12.12 9.12 -2.38
N THR A 211 12.99 8.97 -3.39
CA THR A 211 13.33 10.03 -4.32
C THR A 211 12.31 10.11 -5.46
N HIS A 212 12.35 11.22 -6.23
CA HIS A 212 11.56 11.31 -7.45
C HIS A 212 11.87 10.17 -8.43
N ASN A 213 13.16 9.82 -8.57
CA ASN A 213 13.60 8.75 -9.45
C ASN A 213 13.06 7.38 -9.03
N ASN A 214 13.02 7.06 -7.72
CA ASN A 214 12.46 5.79 -7.24
C ASN A 214 10.99 5.65 -7.65
N ILE A 215 10.18 6.68 -7.37
CA ILE A 215 8.75 6.68 -7.66
C ILE A 215 8.49 6.66 -9.17
N LEU A 216 9.18 7.49 -9.94
CA LEU A 216 9.00 7.53 -11.39
C LEU A 216 9.40 6.23 -12.08
N PHE A 217 10.47 5.56 -11.62
CA PHE A 217 10.84 4.26 -12.14
C PHE A 217 9.81 3.21 -11.80
N SER A 218 9.40 3.15 -10.51
CA SER A 218 8.37 2.21 -10.05
C SER A 218 7.11 2.31 -10.90
N GLU A 219 6.54 3.51 -11.05
CA GLU A 219 5.26 3.67 -11.73
C GLU A 219 5.35 3.52 -13.25
N ARG A 220 6.49 3.87 -13.87
CA ARG A 220 6.72 3.57 -15.28
C ARG A 220 6.84 2.07 -15.53
N SER A 221 7.57 1.35 -14.69
CA SER A 221 7.69 -0.12 -14.78
C SER A 221 6.34 -0.78 -14.54
N TYR A 222 5.61 -0.32 -13.52
CA TYR A 222 4.28 -0.81 -13.17
C TYR A 222 3.27 -0.68 -14.31
N THR A 223 3.33 0.42 -15.08
CA THR A 223 2.39 0.71 -16.17
C THR A 223 2.83 0.22 -17.54
N ALA A 224 4.10 -0.17 -17.69
CA ALA A 224 4.71 -0.45 -19.01
C ALA A 224 3.97 -1.53 -19.83
N ASP A 225 3.45 -2.58 -19.16
CA ASP A 225 2.81 -3.73 -19.83
C ASP A 225 1.28 -3.68 -19.76
N LEU A 226 0.71 -2.56 -19.30
CA LEU A 226 -0.73 -2.48 -19.06
C LEU A 226 -1.51 -1.94 -20.26
N ASP A 227 -0.83 -1.51 -21.33
CA ASP A 227 -1.43 -0.91 -22.52
C ASP A 227 -2.41 0.21 -22.19
N LEU A 228 -2.06 1.04 -21.19
CA LEU A 228 -2.88 2.15 -20.74
C LEU A 228 -2.79 3.33 -21.69
N THR A 229 -3.92 3.97 -21.90
CA THR A 229 -4.10 5.14 -22.75
C THR A 229 -4.71 6.29 -21.94
N PRO A 230 -4.72 7.52 -22.45
CA PRO A 230 -5.41 8.62 -21.80
C PRO A 230 -6.92 8.42 -21.63
N ASP A 231 -7.53 7.46 -22.31
CA ASP A 231 -8.97 7.16 -22.20
C ASP A 231 -9.28 6.13 -21.11
N ASP A 232 -8.24 5.56 -20.49
CA ASP A 232 -8.41 4.65 -19.39
C ASP A 232 -8.87 5.35 -18.10
N VAL A 233 -9.59 4.61 -17.28
CA VAL A 233 -10.15 5.09 -16.03
C VAL A 233 -9.75 4.13 -14.91
N MET A 234 -8.99 4.64 -13.95
CA MET A 234 -8.64 3.89 -12.75
C MET A 234 -9.68 4.07 -11.66
N TRP A 235 -10.09 2.99 -11.00
CA TRP A 235 -10.81 3.04 -9.74
C TRP A 235 -9.85 2.76 -8.58
N MET A 236 -9.85 3.63 -7.55
CA MET A 236 -8.97 3.50 -6.40
C MET A 236 -9.76 3.39 -5.08
N PRO A 237 -9.95 2.16 -4.56
CA PRO A 237 -10.56 1.94 -3.25
C PRO A 237 -9.57 2.06 -2.09
N SER A 238 -8.27 1.94 -2.35
CA SER A 238 -7.24 1.93 -1.30
C SER A 238 -6.93 3.31 -0.73
N PRO A 239 -6.48 3.41 0.55
CA PRO A 239 -6.10 4.68 1.18
C PRO A 239 -4.92 5.37 0.48
N LEU A 240 -4.97 6.72 0.36
CA LEU A 240 -3.95 7.51 -0.33
C LEU A 240 -2.66 7.74 0.49
N ASN A 241 -2.61 7.35 1.75
CA ASN A 241 -1.39 7.37 2.57
C ASN A 241 -0.49 6.14 2.39
N HIS A 242 -0.81 5.26 1.44
CA HIS A 242 -0.04 4.09 1.05
C HIS A 242 0.39 4.18 -0.40
N ALA A 243 1.50 3.51 -0.76
CA ALA A 243 1.98 3.45 -2.14
C ALA A 243 0.89 2.98 -3.12
N THR A 244 0.09 1.97 -2.75
CA THR A 244 -1.03 1.48 -3.57
C THR A 244 -2.02 2.58 -3.93
N GLY A 245 -2.51 3.34 -2.94
CA GLY A 245 -3.47 4.41 -3.18
C GLY A 245 -2.85 5.63 -3.84
N PHE A 246 -1.66 6.04 -3.40
CA PHE A 246 -1.01 7.23 -3.88
C PHE A 246 -0.28 7.02 -5.21
N TYR A 247 0.71 6.12 -5.23
CA TYR A 247 1.54 5.99 -6.44
C TYR A 247 0.74 5.34 -7.56
N HIS A 248 0.15 4.17 -7.34
CA HIS A 248 -0.62 3.48 -8.37
C HIS A 248 -1.93 4.19 -8.71
N GLY A 249 -2.59 4.81 -7.68
CA GLY A 249 -3.86 5.51 -7.86
C GLY A 249 -3.76 6.88 -8.51
N LEU A 250 -2.65 7.59 -8.29
CA LEU A 250 -2.52 8.97 -8.76
C LEU A 250 -1.32 9.16 -9.70
N ILE A 251 -0.12 8.67 -9.35
CA ILE A 251 1.07 8.87 -10.19
C ILE A 251 0.96 8.06 -11.50
N SER A 252 0.50 6.80 -11.45
CA SER A 252 0.30 6.01 -12.67
C SER A 252 -0.69 6.64 -13.66
N PRO A 253 -1.90 7.08 -13.26
CA PRO A 253 -2.78 7.84 -14.13
C PRO A 253 -2.16 9.13 -14.67
N MET A 254 -1.40 9.85 -13.85
CA MET A 254 -0.66 11.04 -14.29
C MET A 254 0.30 10.69 -15.45
N LEU A 255 1.11 9.63 -15.31
CA LEU A 255 2.08 9.22 -16.33
C LEU A 255 1.43 8.84 -17.66
N THR A 256 0.23 8.30 -17.64
CA THR A 256 -0.51 7.84 -18.83
C THR A 256 -1.47 8.89 -19.40
N GLY A 257 -1.67 10.02 -18.70
CA GLY A 257 -2.66 11.04 -19.09
C GLY A 257 -4.12 10.61 -18.84
N SER A 258 -4.32 9.53 -18.10
CA SER A 258 -5.63 8.97 -17.75
C SER A 258 -6.22 9.63 -16.48
N ARG A 259 -7.37 9.16 -16.01
CA ARG A 259 -8.01 9.67 -14.80
C ARG A 259 -8.15 8.63 -13.70
N CYS A 260 -8.21 9.09 -12.45
CA CYS A 260 -8.51 8.28 -11.29
C CYS A 260 -9.88 8.65 -10.69
N VAL A 261 -10.65 7.63 -10.32
CA VAL A 261 -11.89 7.73 -9.56
C VAL A 261 -11.65 7.19 -8.16
N LEU A 262 -11.69 8.07 -7.17
CA LEU A 262 -11.48 7.76 -5.76
C LEU A 262 -12.82 7.36 -5.11
N GLN A 263 -12.83 6.23 -4.41
CA GLN A 263 -13.98 5.83 -3.60
C GLN A 263 -13.63 6.00 -2.12
N LEU A 264 -14.30 6.91 -1.42
CA LEU A 264 -14.00 7.28 -0.03
C LEU A 264 -14.16 6.08 0.91
N HIS A 265 -15.31 5.41 0.82
CA HIS A 265 -15.63 4.22 1.60
C HIS A 265 -15.96 3.07 0.67
N PHE A 266 -15.17 2.01 0.78
CA PHE A 266 -15.48 0.81 0.01
C PHE A 266 -16.76 0.15 0.53
N LYS A 267 -17.72 0.00 -0.37
CA LYS A 267 -18.87 -0.89 -0.28
C LYS A 267 -19.07 -1.49 -1.67
N ALA A 268 -19.14 -2.79 -1.75
CA ALA A 268 -19.11 -3.49 -3.03
C ALA A 268 -20.26 -3.07 -3.97
N ALA A 269 -21.50 -2.93 -3.48
CA ALA A 269 -22.63 -2.48 -4.30
C ALA A 269 -22.42 -1.05 -4.85
N GLU A 270 -21.95 -0.11 -4.02
CA GLU A 270 -21.65 1.26 -4.44
C GLU A 270 -20.46 1.29 -5.44
N ALA A 271 -19.48 0.37 -5.25
CA ALA A 271 -18.36 0.21 -6.17
C ALA A 271 -18.81 -0.25 -7.56
N ILE A 272 -19.72 -1.23 -7.66
CA ILE A 272 -20.30 -1.70 -8.93
C ILE A 272 -20.99 -0.54 -9.67
N GLU A 273 -21.80 0.25 -8.96
CA GLU A 273 -22.47 1.43 -9.53
C GLU A 273 -21.46 2.47 -10.03
N LEU A 274 -20.42 2.75 -9.22
CA LEU A 274 -19.36 3.69 -9.55
C LEU A 274 -18.56 3.24 -10.78
N ILE A 275 -18.14 1.97 -10.82
CA ILE A 275 -17.40 1.36 -11.94
C ILE A 275 -18.20 1.48 -13.24
N ASN A 276 -19.49 1.13 -13.20
CA ASN A 276 -20.37 1.21 -14.38
C ASN A 276 -20.65 2.66 -14.81
N ARG A 277 -20.94 3.55 -13.87
CA ARG A 277 -21.21 4.96 -14.16
C ARG A 277 -20.01 5.69 -14.78
N GLU A 278 -18.83 5.41 -14.24
CA GLU A 278 -17.60 6.07 -14.68
C GLU A 278 -16.84 5.30 -15.77
N HIS A 279 -17.34 4.15 -16.20
CA HIS A 279 -16.69 3.27 -17.19
C HIS A 279 -15.25 2.93 -16.82
N VAL A 280 -15.05 2.51 -15.56
CA VAL A 280 -13.73 2.13 -15.05
C VAL A 280 -13.15 0.98 -15.88
N THR A 281 -11.89 1.11 -16.29
CA THR A 281 -11.23 0.12 -17.17
C THR A 281 -10.23 -0.75 -16.42
N TRP A 282 -9.70 -0.29 -15.28
CA TRP A 282 -8.76 -1.03 -14.46
C TRP A 282 -8.75 -0.56 -13.00
N SER A 283 -8.17 -1.38 -12.13
CA SER A 283 -8.02 -1.05 -10.71
C SER A 283 -6.80 -1.74 -10.11
N CYS A 284 -6.44 -1.32 -8.89
CA CYS A 284 -5.42 -1.94 -8.07
C CYS A 284 -5.83 -1.89 -6.60
N GLY A 285 -5.57 -2.98 -5.87
CA GLY A 285 -5.87 -3.01 -4.44
C GLY A 285 -5.66 -4.38 -3.82
N ALA A 286 -6.14 -4.53 -2.58
CA ALA A 286 -6.02 -5.77 -1.83
C ALA A 286 -7.10 -6.80 -2.21
N THR A 287 -6.81 -8.08 -1.96
CA THR A 287 -7.69 -9.23 -2.22
C THR A 287 -9.12 -9.07 -1.68
N PRO A 288 -9.37 -8.53 -0.47
CA PRO A 288 -10.74 -8.35 0.03
C PRO A 288 -11.63 -7.48 -0.85
N PHE A 289 -11.08 -6.43 -1.49
CA PHE A 289 -11.89 -5.56 -2.36
C PHE A 289 -12.44 -6.32 -3.57
N VAL A 290 -11.61 -7.14 -4.20
CA VAL A 290 -12.02 -7.96 -5.36
C VAL A 290 -12.98 -9.06 -4.93
N HIS A 291 -12.69 -9.73 -3.82
CA HIS A 291 -13.55 -10.78 -3.27
C HIS A 291 -14.97 -10.26 -3.03
N ASP A 292 -15.10 -9.15 -2.31
CA ASP A 292 -16.41 -8.57 -1.98
C ASP A 292 -17.11 -8.02 -3.24
N LEU A 293 -16.33 -7.47 -4.19
CA LEU A 293 -16.86 -6.99 -5.47
C LEU A 293 -17.52 -8.15 -6.26
N ILE A 294 -16.81 -9.28 -6.41
CA ILE A 294 -17.32 -10.46 -7.12
C ILE A 294 -18.51 -11.05 -6.38
N ALA A 295 -18.45 -11.19 -5.06
CA ALA A 295 -19.58 -11.71 -4.26
C ALA A 295 -20.85 -10.85 -4.45
N ALA A 296 -20.70 -9.52 -4.44
CA ALA A 296 -21.85 -8.63 -4.67
C ALA A 296 -22.37 -8.69 -6.12
N MET A 297 -21.51 -8.91 -7.11
CA MET A 297 -21.92 -9.12 -8.50
C MET A 297 -22.76 -10.40 -8.64
N GLU A 298 -22.34 -11.48 -8.01
CA GLU A 298 -23.04 -12.77 -8.01
C GLU A 298 -24.40 -12.68 -7.30
N GLU A 299 -24.42 -12.06 -6.11
CA GLU A 299 -25.66 -11.88 -5.34
C GLU A 299 -26.71 -11.04 -6.08
N ASN A 300 -26.29 -9.98 -6.75
CA ASN A 300 -27.19 -9.02 -7.40
C ASN A 300 -27.41 -9.30 -8.91
N GLY A 301 -26.72 -10.28 -9.49
CA GLY A 301 -26.76 -10.57 -10.92
C GLY A 301 -26.27 -9.38 -11.77
N THR A 302 -25.28 -8.63 -11.28
CA THR A 302 -24.74 -7.44 -11.95
C THR A 302 -23.42 -7.74 -12.65
N ALA A 303 -23.04 -6.88 -13.61
CA ALA A 303 -21.77 -6.98 -14.33
C ALA A 303 -21.07 -5.62 -14.39
N ILE A 304 -19.77 -5.66 -14.61
CA ILE A 304 -18.89 -4.48 -14.76
C ILE A 304 -18.08 -4.58 -16.07
N PRO A 305 -18.74 -4.55 -17.24
CA PRO A 305 -18.13 -4.92 -18.52
C PRO A 305 -17.00 -3.99 -18.99
N SER A 306 -16.84 -2.84 -18.39
CA SER A 306 -15.74 -1.93 -18.71
C SER A 306 -14.42 -2.30 -18.02
N LEU A 307 -14.48 -3.02 -16.89
CA LEU A 307 -13.29 -3.44 -16.15
C LEU A 307 -12.54 -4.53 -16.92
N ARG A 308 -11.31 -4.27 -17.33
CA ARG A 308 -10.47 -5.21 -18.10
C ARG A 308 -9.60 -6.07 -17.20
N PHE A 309 -9.03 -5.48 -16.17
CA PHE A 309 -8.15 -6.17 -15.22
C PHE A 309 -8.12 -5.47 -13.87
N TYR A 310 -7.78 -6.26 -12.86
CA TYR A 310 -7.52 -5.80 -11.49
C TYR A 310 -6.14 -6.31 -11.05
N LEU A 311 -5.29 -5.40 -10.59
CA LEU A 311 -3.98 -5.75 -10.06
C LEU A 311 -4.08 -5.92 -8.54
N CYS A 312 -3.79 -7.12 -8.05
CA CYS A 312 -4.06 -7.52 -6.69
C CYS A 312 -2.77 -7.80 -5.92
N GLY A 313 -2.62 -7.18 -4.75
CA GLY A 313 -1.44 -7.39 -3.92
C GLY A 313 -1.69 -7.16 -2.44
N GLY A 314 -0.64 -7.41 -1.64
CA GLY A 314 -0.67 -7.22 -0.18
C GLY A 314 -1.17 -8.43 0.61
N ALA A 315 -1.77 -9.41 -0.05
CA ALA A 315 -2.16 -10.72 0.48
C ALA A 315 -2.12 -11.75 -0.65
N PRO A 316 -2.09 -13.06 -0.35
CA PRO A 316 -2.22 -14.12 -1.35
C PRO A 316 -3.50 -13.97 -2.18
N VAL A 317 -3.41 -14.31 -3.46
CA VAL A 317 -4.56 -14.32 -4.38
C VAL A 317 -4.96 -15.76 -4.64
N PRO A 318 -6.13 -16.23 -4.16
CA PRO A 318 -6.60 -17.60 -4.39
C PRO A 318 -6.85 -17.89 -5.86
N SER A 319 -6.55 -19.14 -6.31
CA SER A 319 -6.85 -19.60 -7.66
C SER A 319 -8.34 -19.46 -8.00
N THR A 320 -9.19 -19.85 -7.05
CA THR A 320 -10.65 -19.73 -7.19
C THR A 320 -11.11 -18.28 -7.42
N LEU A 321 -10.44 -17.29 -6.82
CA LEU A 321 -10.76 -15.89 -7.05
C LEU A 321 -10.32 -15.42 -8.44
N ILE A 322 -9.18 -15.93 -8.95
CA ILE A 322 -8.69 -15.65 -10.31
C ILE A 322 -9.66 -16.20 -11.34
N GLU A 323 -10.13 -17.44 -11.17
CA GLU A 323 -11.11 -18.10 -12.03
C GLU A 323 -12.44 -17.34 -12.05
N ARG A 324 -12.99 -17.01 -10.86
CA ARG A 324 -14.23 -16.23 -10.73
C ARG A 324 -14.12 -14.85 -11.38
N ALA A 325 -12.99 -14.15 -11.23
CA ALA A 325 -12.77 -12.87 -11.90
C ALA A 325 -12.84 -13.02 -13.43
N ALA A 326 -12.24 -14.07 -13.99
CA ALA A 326 -12.27 -14.36 -15.42
C ALA A 326 -13.69 -14.71 -15.90
N GLU A 327 -14.48 -15.47 -15.13
CA GLU A 327 -15.89 -15.75 -15.41
C GLU A 327 -16.74 -14.47 -15.45
N HIS A 328 -16.37 -13.46 -14.64
CA HIS A 328 -16.99 -12.14 -14.65
C HIS A 328 -16.39 -11.17 -15.68
N GLY A 329 -15.48 -11.62 -16.53
CA GLY A 329 -15.00 -10.91 -17.71
C GLY A 329 -13.80 -9.98 -17.48
N PHE A 330 -13.10 -10.08 -16.35
CA PHE A 330 -11.87 -9.32 -16.11
C PHE A 330 -10.73 -10.21 -15.58
N LEU A 331 -9.48 -9.79 -15.83
CA LEU A 331 -8.30 -10.52 -15.36
C LEU A 331 -7.91 -10.07 -13.95
N LEU A 332 -7.58 -11.02 -13.08
CA LEU A 332 -7.05 -10.76 -11.74
C LEU A 332 -5.57 -11.15 -11.70
N CYS A 333 -4.67 -10.16 -11.64
CA CYS A 333 -3.24 -10.39 -11.72
C CYS A 333 -2.57 -10.09 -10.37
N GLU A 334 -1.81 -11.04 -9.85
CA GLU A 334 -1.09 -10.86 -8.59
C GLU A 334 0.10 -9.91 -8.77
N LEU A 335 0.32 -9.09 -7.75
CA LEU A 335 1.50 -8.24 -7.55
C LEU A 335 2.09 -8.53 -6.19
N TYR A 336 3.42 -8.52 -6.10
CA TYR A 336 4.09 -8.59 -4.81
C TYR A 336 5.07 -7.43 -4.63
N GLY A 337 5.07 -6.90 -3.42
CA GLY A 337 5.96 -5.87 -2.95
C GLY A 337 5.62 -5.41 -1.54
N SER A 338 6.43 -4.51 -1.03
CA SER A 338 6.24 -3.86 0.27
C SER A 338 6.19 -2.34 0.08
N THR A 339 6.03 -1.59 1.17
CA THR A 339 6.19 -0.13 1.09
C THR A 339 7.60 0.21 0.62
N GLU A 340 8.62 -0.47 1.15
CA GLU A 340 10.04 -0.22 0.89
C GLU A 340 10.46 -0.53 -0.55
N SER A 341 9.83 -1.51 -1.19
CA SER A 341 10.20 -1.98 -2.53
C SER A 341 9.14 -1.71 -3.60
N CYS A 342 8.00 -1.08 -3.25
CA CYS A 342 6.86 -0.98 -4.16
C CYS A 342 6.50 -2.36 -4.78
N PRO A 343 5.57 -2.52 -5.70
CA PRO A 343 5.46 -3.76 -6.45
C PRO A 343 6.69 -3.96 -7.32
N HIS A 344 7.42 -5.02 -7.08
CA HIS A 344 8.62 -5.39 -7.85
C HIS A 344 8.50 -6.73 -8.55
N LEU A 345 7.48 -7.53 -8.16
CA LEU A 345 7.07 -8.71 -8.90
C LEU A 345 5.67 -8.53 -9.45
N ARG A 346 5.43 -9.10 -10.63
CA ARG A 346 4.12 -9.15 -11.26
C ARG A 346 3.84 -10.49 -11.92
N VAL A 347 2.59 -10.88 -11.92
CA VAL A 347 2.05 -11.89 -12.83
C VAL A 347 1.67 -11.19 -14.14
N PRO A 348 2.29 -11.53 -15.29
CA PRO A 348 1.90 -10.97 -16.59
C PRO A 348 0.42 -11.26 -16.87
N ARG A 349 -0.29 -10.30 -17.48
CA ARG A 349 -1.75 -10.43 -17.73
C ARG A 349 -2.12 -11.66 -18.56
N ASP A 350 -1.30 -12.01 -19.55
CA ASP A 350 -1.47 -13.19 -20.38
C ASP A 350 -1.17 -14.52 -19.67
N LYS A 351 -0.57 -14.46 -18.48
CA LYS A 351 -0.21 -15.62 -17.66
C LYS A 351 -1.07 -15.80 -16.41
N CYS A 352 -1.94 -14.86 -16.08
CA CYS A 352 -2.66 -14.89 -14.80
C CYS A 352 -3.49 -16.17 -14.62
N LEU A 353 -4.17 -16.66 -15.64
CA LEU A 353 -4.94 -17.92 -15.61
C LEU A 353 -4.04 -19.16 -15.67
N GLU A 354 -2.91 -19.09 -16.38
CA GLU A 354 -1.95 -20.19 -16.46
C GLU A 354 -1.23 -20.43 -15.13
N TRP A 355 -0.82 -19.35 -14.47
CA TRP A 355 -0.08 -19.43 -13.20
C TRP A 355 -0.97 -19.61 -11.99
N ASP A 356 -2.22 -19.20 -12.07
CA ASP A 356 -3.30 -19.60 -11.20
C ASP A 356 -2.99 -19.41 -9.69
N GLY A 357 -2.39 -18.27 -9.31
CA GLY A 357 -1.99 -17.98 -7.93
C GLY A 357 -0.84 -18.85 -7.39
N ARG A 358 -0.28 -19.78 -8.19
CA ARG A 358 0.86 -20.60 -7.77
C ARG A 358 2.17 -19.81 -7.67
N PHE A 359 2.27 -18.70 -8.37
CA PHE A 359 3.43 -17.80 -8.38
C PHE A 359 2.99 -16.38 -8.08
N SER A 360 3.80 -15.69 -7.29
CA SER A 360 3.60 -14.25 -7.01
C SER A 360 4.14 -13.36 -8.13
N GLY A 361 4.82 -13.95 -9.11
CA GLY A 361 5.22 -13.26 -10.34
C GLY A 361 6.68 -13.41 -10.73
N VAL A 362 7.08 -12.58 -11.68
CA VAL A 362 8.46 -12.35 -12.10
C VAL A 362 8.84 -10.89 -11.86
N ALA A 363 10.13 -10.62 -11.71
CA ALA A 363 10.62 -9.25 -11.52
C ALA A 363 10.33 -8.36 -12.73
N TYR A 364 10.05 -7.08 -12.48
CA TYR A 364 10.02 -6.08 -13.54
C TYR A 364 11.41 -5.88 -14.16
N PRO A 365 11.50 -5.50 -15.45
CA PRO A 365 12.79 -5.21 -16.08
C PRO A 365 13.59 -4.17 -15.29
N GLY A 366 14.86 -4.48 -15.03
CA GLY A 366 15.76 -3.62 -14.25
C GLY A 366 15.73 -3.87 -12.73
N ILE A 367 14.90 -4.78 -12.27
CA ILE A 367 14.84 -5.23 -10.87
C ILE A 367 15.48 -6.61 -10.79
N GLU A 368 16.30 -6.80 -9.77
CA GLU A 368 16.96 -8.06 -9.45
C GLU A 368 16.30 -8.64 -8.18
N VAL A 369 16.07 -9.96 -8.20
CA VAL A 369 15.52 -10.71 -7.05
C VAL A 369 16.35 -11.95 -6.86
N LYS A 370 16.64 -12.30 -5.61
CA LYS A 370 17.31 -13.55 -5.23
C LYS A 370 16.72 -14.10 -3.93
N VAL A 371 16.98 -15.37 -3.67
CA VAL A 371 16.64 -16.02 -2.41
C VAL A 371 17.92 -16.24 -1.61
N VAL A 372 17.89 -15.90 -0.32
CA VAL A 372 19.08 -16.04 0.54
C VAL A 372 18.80 -16.86 1.80
N ASP A 373 19.88 -17.49 2.31
CA ASP A 373 19.88 -18.18 3.60
C ASP A 373 19.94 -17.19 4.79
N GLU A 374 20.04 -17.72 6.00
CA GLU A 374 20.18 -16.92 7.23
C GLU A 374 21.46 -16.09 7.32
N PHE A 375 22.49 -16.45 6.53
CA PHE A 375 23.76 -15.73 6.42
C PHE A 375 23.80 -14.77 5.23
N ARG A 376 22.67 -14.57 4.54
CA ARG A 376 22.52 -13.78 3.33
C ARG A 376 23.28 -14.31 2.10
N ASN A 377 23.66 -15.58 2.09
CA ASN A 377 24.19 -16.24 0.89
C ASN A 377 23.03 -16.63 -0.03
N GLU A 378 23.21 -16.42 -1.32
CA GLU A 378 22.24 -16.85 -2.32
C GLU A 378 22.13 -18.38 -2.36
N VAL A 379 20.89 -18.90 -2.41
CA VAL A 379 20.61 -20.33 -2.47
C VAL A 379 20.22 -20.75 -3.89
N ALA A 380 20.27 -22.05 -4.17
CA ALA A 380 19.90 -22.60 -5.48
C ALA A 380 18.39 -22.46 -5.74
N HIS A 381 17.99 -22.45 -7.01
CA HIS A 381 16.59 -22.48 -7.43
C HIS A 381 15.85 -23.66 -6.77
N GLY A 382 14.59 -23.43 -6.41
CA GLY A 382 13.75 -24.38 -5.68
C GLY A 382 14.02 -24.47 -4.18
N VAL A 383 15.11 -23.89 -3.66
CA VAL A 383 15.41 -23.84 -2.22
C VAL A 383 14.72 -22.62 -1.61
N GLN A 384 14.01 -22.83 -0.50
CA GLN A 384 13.36 -21.75 0.23
C GLN A 384 14.36 -20.93 1.05
N GLY A 385 14.22 -19.62 1.01
CA GLY A 385 14.97 -18.69 1.84
C GLY A 385 14.28 -17.34 1.92
N GLU A 386 14.98 -16.32 2.41
CA GLU A 386 14.47 -14.95 2.49
C GLU A 386 14.53 -14.27 1.12
N GLU A 387 13.47 -13.59 0.74
CA GLU A 387 13.43 -12.76 -0.47
C GLU A 387 14.33 -11.54 -0.28
N ALA A 388 15.23 -11.32 -1.24
CA ALA A 388 16.04 -10.12 -1.35
C ALA A 388 15.89 -9.51 -2.74
N SER A 389 15.60 -8.20 -2.80
CA SER A 389 15.42 -7.46 -4.05
C SER A 389 16.29 -6.22 -4.14
N ARG A 390 16.63 -5.84 -5.36
CA ARG A 390 17.47 -4.67 -5.66
C ARG A 390 17.03 -4.03 -6.98
N GLY A 391 16.99 -2.70 -7.03
CA GLY A 391 16.62 -2.01 -8.27
C GLY A 391 16.37 -0.51 -8.10
N PRO A 392 16.09 0.18 -9.22
CA PRO A 392 15.88 1.63 -9.23
C PRO A 392 14.63 2.11 -8.45
N HIS A 393 13.69 1.21 -8.16
CA HIS A 393 12.45 1.47 -7.40
C HIS A 393 12.66 1.53 -5.89
N MET A 394 13.78 1.00 -5.40
CA MET A 394 14.01 0.74 -3.99
C MET A 394 14.03 2.02 -3.15
N PHE A 395 13.38 1.98 -1.96
CA PHE A 395 13.46 3.07 -0.99
C PHE A 395 14.92 3.40 -0.62
N CYS A 396 15.16 4.61 -0.15
CA CYS A 396 16.52 5.05 0.19
C CYS A 396 16.81 5.07 1.70
N GLY A 397 16.07 4.27 2.48
CA GLY A 397 16.26 4.12 3.92
C GLY A 397 15.09 4.66 4.75
N TYR A 398 15.16 4.50 6.07
CA TYR A 398 14.19 5.02 7.03
C TYR A 398 14.71 6.31 7.66
N LEU A 399 13.92 7.37 7.58
CA LEU A 399 14.29 8.68 8.11
C LEU A 399 14.61 8.64 9.61
N ASN A 400 15.76 9.15 9.99
CA ASN A 400 16.27 9.19 11.37
C ASN A 400 16.28 7.78 12.06
N ASP A 401 16.58 6.73 11.28
CA ASP A 401 16.61 5.35 11.77
C ASP A 401 17.68 4.51 11.01
N PRO A 402 18.97 4.84 11.21
CA PRO A 402 20.05 4.17 10.50
C PRO A 402 20.21 2.69 10.89
N GLU A 403 19.84 2.32 12.12
CA GLU A 403 19.91 0.94 12.59
C GLU A 403 18.97 0.04 11.76
N ARG A 404 17.66 0.39 11.72
CA ARG A 404 16.71 -0.36 10.91
C ARG A 404 16.96 -0.25 9.41
N THR A 405 17.55 0.85 8.95
CA THR A 405 17.97 1.00 7.56
C THR A 405 19.03 -0.04 7.22
N ASN A 406 20.08 -0.18 8.06
CA ASN A 406 21.17 -1.14 7.83
C ASN A 406 20.74 -2.60 8.02
N GLU A 407 19.75 -2.85 8.88
CA GLU A 407 19.15 -4.19 8.98
C GLU A 407 18.46 -4.62 7.69
N ALA A 408 17.69 -3.69 7.06
CA ALA A 408 16.84 -3.97 5.92
C ALA A 408 17.55 -3.80 4.57
N LEU A 409 18.48 -2.86 4.44
CA LEU A 409 19.13 -2.47 3.19
C LEU A 409 20.66 -2.54 3.38
N ASP A 410 21.35 -3.38 2.61
CA ASP A 410 22.80 -3.47 2.69
C ASP A 410 23.53 -2.44 1.82
N ASP A 411 24.87 -2.45 1.84
CA ASP A 411 25.70 -1.51 1.11
C ASP A 411 25.79 -1.84 -0.41
N GLU A 412 25.37 -3.03 -0.82
CA GLU A 412 25.25 -3.43 -2.22
C GLU A 412 23.87 -3.08 -2.81
N GLY A 413 22.98 -2.51 -1.99
CA GLY A 413 21.64 -2.09 -2.38
C GLY A 413 20.58 -3.20 -2.34
N TRP A 414 20.88 -4.35 -1.72
CA TRP A 414 19.90 -5.41 -1.50
C TRP A 414 19.02 -5.10 -0.30
N PHE A 415 17.73 -5.13 -0.55
CA PHE A 415 16.70 -5.04 0.49
C PHE A 415 16.23 -6.45 0.87
N TYR A 416 16.24 -6.74 2.15
CA TYR A 416 15.79 -8.01 2.74
C TYR A 416 14.40 -7.83 3.30
N SER A 417 13.42 -8.46 2.66
CA SER A 417 11.98 -8.20 2.91
C SER A 417 11.46 -8.79 4.21
N GLY A 418 12.13 -9.83 4.73
CA GLY A 418 11.62 -10.66 5.82
C GLY A 418 10.53 -11.63 5.37
N ASP A 419 10.25 -11.72 4.06
CA ASP A 419 9.34 -12.69 3.48
C ASP A 419 10.13 -13.91 2.97
N LEU A 420 9.57 -15.10 3.11
CA LEU A 420 10.15 -16.33 2.59
C LEU A 420 9.62 -16.60 1.19
N CYS A 421 10.50 -17.03 0.30
CA CYS A 421 10.13 -17.36 -1.07
C CYS A 421 10.95 -18.52 -1.63
N THR A 422 10.54 -18.97 -2.81
CA THR A 422 11.29 -19.84 -3.72
C THR A 422 11.31 -19.21 -5.10
N ILE A 423 12.39 -19.41 -5.86
CA ILE A 423 12.49 -19.05 -7.28
C ILE A 423 12.73 -20.34 -8.04
N ASP A 424 12.02 -20.56 -9.14
CA ASP A 424 12.20 -21.71 -9.99
C ASP A 424 13.14 -21.44 -11.18
N GLU A 425 13.40 -22.45 -12.00
CA GLU A 425 14.29 -22.39 -13.16
C GLU A 425 13.83 -21.40 -14.26
N GLU A 426 12.57 -20.92 -14.19
CA GLU A 426 11.98 -19.94 -15.09
C GLU A 426 11.91 -18.54 -14.46
N GLU A 427 12.67 -18.31 -13.38
CA GLU A 427 12.70 -17.04 -12.61
C GLU A 427 11.35 -16.65 -12.00
N ARG A 428 10.42 -17.61 -11.84
CA ARG A 428 9.14 -17.34 -11.21
C ARG A 428 9.27 -17.42 -9.69
N VAL A 429 8.84 -16.36 -9.03
CA VAL A 429 8.90 -16.25 -7.57
C VAL A 429 7.58 -16.72 -6.96
N ARG A 430 7.65 -17.54 -5.93
CA ARG A 430 6.54 -17.88 -5.05
C ARG A 430 6.84 -17.39 -3.65
N ILE A 431 6.01 -16.51 -3.12
CA ILE A 431 6.09 -16.06 -1.72
C ILE A 431 5.41 -17.09 -0.83
N ASN A 432 6.16 -17.67 0.10
CA ASN A 432 5.73 -18.77 0.95
C ASN A 432 5.28 -18.31 2.36
N GLY A 433 5.45 -17.04 2.70
CA GLY A 433 5.06 -16.47 4.00
C GLY A 433 6.07 -15.50 4.57
N ARG A 434 5.96 -15.21 5.86
CA ARG A 434 6.87 -14.29 6.56
C ARG A 434 7.78 -15.03 7.53
N LYS A 435 9.05 -14.64 7.56
CA LYS A 435 10.05 -15.15 8.49
C LYS A 435 9.61 -15.03 9.97
N LYS A 436 8.92 -13.94 10.31
CA LYS A 436 8.37 -13.68 11.66
C LYS A 436 7.04 -14.39 11.95
N GLU A 437 6.40 -14.99 10.95
CA GLU A 437 5.13 -15.72 11.06
C GLU A 437 5.35 -17.24 10.92
N ILE A 438 6.61 -17.68 11.02
CA ILE A 438 6.96 -19.09 11.10
C ILE A 438 6.58 -19.62 12.47
N ILE A 439 5.85 -20.72 12.48
CA ILE A 439 5.49 -21.47 13.68
C ILE A 439 6.60 -22.50 13.91
N ILE A 440 7.30 -22.37 15.04
CA ILE A 440 8.43 -23.27 15.37
C ILE A 440 7.90 -24.44 16.19
N ARG A 441 7.54 -25.52 15.51
CA ARG A 441 6.92 -26.70 16.09
C ARG A 441 7.91 -27.85 16.22
N GLY A 442 8.46 -28.06 17.42
CA GLY A 442 9.37 -29.17 17.69
C GLY A 442 10.66 -29.15 16.84
N GLY A 443 11.11 -27.96 16.44
CA GLY A 443 12.27 -27.76 15.56
C GLY A 443 11.94 -27.71 14.07
N GLU A 444 10.69 -27.96 13.68
CA GLU A 444 10.20 -27.72 12.30
C GLU A 444 9.71 -26.29 12.14
N ASN A 445 10.11 -25.63 11.05
CA ASN A 445 9.66 -24.33 10.65
C ASN A 445 8.44 -24.47 9.73
N ILE A 446 7.26 -24.07 10.21
CA ILE A 446 5.99 -24.16 9.49
C ILE A 446 5.52 -22.76 9.14
N SER A 447 5.29 -22.48 7.87
CA SER A 447 4.72 -21.21 7.45
C SER A 447 3.24 -21.16 7.80
N ALA A 448 2.81 -20.13 8.55
CA ALA A 448 1.40 -19.89 8.82
C ALA A 448 0.60 -19.72 7.51
N ARG A 449 1.21 -19.11 6.50
CA ARG A 449 0.62 -18.98 5.16
C ARG A 449 0.43 -20.34 4.49
N GLU A 450 1.42 -21.24 4.55
CA GLU A 450 1.30 -22.58 3.96
C GLU A 450 0.10 -23.35 4.55
N VAL A 451 -0.18 -23.14 5.84
CA VAL A 451 -1.37 -23.72 6.48
C VAL A 451 -2.63 -23.03 5.98
N ASP A 452 -2.67 -21.69 5.93
CA ASP A 452 -3.82 -20.93 5.42
C ASP A 452 -4.17 -21.34 3.97
N ASP A 453 -3.17 -21.47 3.10
CA ASP A 453 -3.35 -21.86 1.69
C ASP A 453 -3.98 -23.27 1.56
N ASN A 454 -3.71 -24.19 2.51
CA ASN A 454 -4.29 -25.55 2.48
C ASN A 454 -5.71 -25.63 3.04
N VAL A 455 -6.18 -24.63 3.79
CA VAL A 455 -7.52 -24.62 4.39
C VAL A 455 -8.48 -23.64 3.71
N MET A 456 -8.00 -22.79 2.82
CA MET A 456 -8.79 -21.70 2.23
C MET A 456 -9.99 -22.16 1.40
N ASP A 457 -9.93 -23.35 0.83
CA ASP A 457 -11.01 -23.93 0.02
C ASP A 457 -11.92 -24.87 0.83
N TRP A 458 -11.84 -24.86 2.17
CA TRP A 458 -12.74 -25.63 3.01
C TRP A 458 -14.10 -24.93 3.07
N GLU A 459 -15.15 -25.63 2.60
CA GLU A 459 -16.50 -25.05 2.37
C GLU A 459 -17.17 -24.51 3.65
N ASP A 460 -16.75 -24.97 4.83
CA ASP A 460 -17.35 -24.55 6.10
C ASP A 460 -16.84 -23.20 6.60
N ILE A 461 -15.83 -22.60 5.95
CA ILE A 461 -15.27 -21.31 6.34
C ILE A 461 -15.30 -20.31 5.18
N CYS A 462 -15.38 -19.01 5.51
CA CYS A 462 -15.31 -17.92 4.53
C CYS A 462 -14.07 -17.02 4.70
N ASP A 463 -13.39 -17.08 5.86
CA ASP A 463 -12.12 -16.38 6.10
C ASP A 463 -11.33 -17.12 7.20
N GLN A 464 -9.99 -17.04 7.12
CA GLN A 464 -9.11 -17.73 8.06
C GLN A 464 -7.79 -17.00 8.28
N ALA A 465 -7.13 -17.34 9.39
CA ALA A 465 -5.74 -16.97 9.65
C ALA A 465 -5.10 -17.92 10.67
N THR A 466 -3.95 -18.44 10.33
CA THR A 466 -3.15 -19.34 11.19
C THR A 466 -2.14 -18.56 12.03
N VAL A 467 -1.96 -18.97 13.28
CA VAL A 467 -0.91 -18.46 14.19
C VAL A 467 -0.28 -19.59 14.99
N GLY A 468 0.93 -19.36 15.49
CA GLY A 468 1.52 -20.20 16.53
C GLY A 468 0.86 -19.99 17.87
N MET A 469 0.51 -21.07 18.56
CA MET A 469 0.10 -21.06 19.97
C MET A 469 1.20 -21.70 20.83
N PRO A 470 1.49 -21.18 22.03
CA PRO A 470 2.53 -21.74 22.91
C PRO A 470 2.27 -23.21 23.29
N ASP A 471 3.34 -24.02 23.33
CA ASP A 471 3.32 -25.40 23.81
C ASP A 471 4.63 -25.71 24.57
N ASP A 472 4.51 -26.23 25.79
CA ASP A 472 5.66 -26.48 26.67
C ASP A 472 6.66 -27.51 26.11
N ARG A 473 6.21 -28.43 25.24
CA ARG A 473 7.03 -29.49 24.67
C ARG A 473 7.59 -29.17 23.31
N LEU A 474 6.78 -28.53 22.45
CA LEU A 474 7.11 -28.31 21.04
C LEU A 474 7.54 -26.87 20.77
N GLY A 475 7.50 -25.98 21.76
CA GLY A 475 7.65 -24.55 21.59
C GLY A 475 6.35 -23.91 21.12
N GLU A 476 5.90 -24.27 19.92
CA GLU A 476 4.62 -23.84 19.39
C GLU A 476 3.85 -24.98 18.74
N ARG A 477 2.52 -24.79 18.60
CA ARG A 477 1.60 -25.59 17.80
C ARG A 477 0.79 -24.70 16.86
N ILE A 478 0.15 -25.32 15.89
CA ILE A 478 -0.65 -24.63 14.87
C ILE A 478 -2.06 -24.39 15.40
N CYS A 479 -2.48 -23.11 15.46
CA CYS A 479 -3.85 -22.71 15.74
C CYS A 479 -4.45 -22.00 14.54
N LEU A 480 -5.58 -22.48 14.03
CA LEU A 480 -6.37 -21.87 12.97
C LEU A 480 -7.48 -21.02 13.61
N PHE A 481 -7.52 -19.73 13.31
CA PHE A 481 -8.71 -18.90 13.49
C PHE A 481 -9.53 -18.96 12.21
N ALA A 482 -10.83 -19.24 12.33
CA ALA A 482 -11.72 -19.40 11.20
C ALA A 482 -13.03 -18.65 11.40
N VAL A 483 -13.52 -18.04 10.33
CA VAL A 483 -14.86 -17.43 10.24
C VAL A 483 -15.76 -18.42 9.55
N PRO A 484 -16.87 -18.88 10.17
CA PRO A 484 -17.80 -19.80 9.55
C PRO A 484 -18.41 -19.25 8.26
N ALA A 485 -18.60 -20.10 7.27
CA ALA A 485 -19.28 -19.71 6.04
C ALA A 485 -20.77 -19.39 6.29
N PRO A 486 -21.40 -18.51 5.50
CA PRO A 486 -22.82 -18.20 5.60
C PRO A 486 -23.69 -19.48 5.53
N GLY A 487 -24.52 -19.69 6.54
CA GLY A 487 -25.40 -20.86 6.62
C GLY A 487 -24.82 -22.05 7.40
N VAL A 488 -23.56 -22.02 7.79
CA VAL A 488 -22.96 -22.99 8.72
C VAL A 488 -23.44 -22.66 10.13
N THR A 489 -24.22 -23.56 10.73
CA THR A 489 -24.80 -23.39 12.07
C THR A 489 -24.16 -24.29 13.11
N GLU A 490 -23.39 -25.28 12.67
CA GLU A 490 -22.64 -26.18 13.54
C GLU A 490 -21.31 -25.56 13.95
N GLU A 491 -20.82 -25.92 15.12
CA GLU A 491 -19.52 -25.48 15.59
C GLU A 491 -18.42 -26.12 14.73
N LEU A 492 -17.51 -25.28 14.19
CA LEU A 492 -16.36 -25.77 13.43
C LEU A 492 -15.52 -26.70 14.30
N CYS A 493 -15.34 -27.94 13.85
CA CYS A 493 -14.61 -28.93 14.62
C CYS A 493 -13.28 -29.33 13.96
N LEU A 494 -12.29 -29.58 14.83
CA LEU A 494 -10.95 -29.95 14.38
C LEU A 494 -10.93 -31.29 13.62
N HIS A 495 -11.86 -32.20 13.92
CA HIS A 495 -11.98 -33.49 13.26
C HIS A 495 -12.33 -33.31 11.78
N ASP A 496 -13.34 -32.52 11.46
CA ASP A 496 -13.82 -32.29 10.09
C ASP A 496 -12.75 -31.58 9.26
N LEU A 497 -12.06 -30.60 9.86
CA LEU A 497 -10.92 -29.96 9.23
C LEU A 497 -9.80 -30.96 8.88
N THR A 498 -9.47 -31.88 9.81
CA THR A 498 -8.40 -32.85 9.58
C THR A 498 -8.81 -33.92 8.56
N GLU A 499 -10.08 -34.31 8.47
CA GLU A 499 -10.61 -35.16 7.40
C GLU A 499 -10.54 -34.46 6.03
N TYR A 500 -10.93 -33.18 5.98
CA TYR A 500 -10.78 -32.38 4.77
C TYR A 500 -9.31 -32.33 4.31
N LEU A 501 -8.37 -31.98 5.18
CA LEU A 501 -6.95 -31.92 4.86
C LEU A 501 -6.38 -33.29 4.42
N ALA A 502 -6.84 -34.38 5.05
CA ALA A 502 -6.48 -35.74 4.66
C ALA A 502 -6.99 -36.05 3.23
N SER A 503 -8.21 -35.65 2.90
CA SER A 503 -8.80 -35.86 1.57
C SER A 503 -8.04 -35.12 0.46
N LYS A 504 -7.44 -33.98 0.78
CA LYS A 504 -6.58 -33.18 -0.11
C LYS A 504 -5.12 -33.68 -0.15
N GLY A 505 -4.77 -34.70 0.64
CA GLY A 505 -3.40 -35.23 0.71
C GLY A 505 -2.39 -34.29 1.39
N VAL A 506 -2.85 -33.35 2.20
CA VAL A 506 -2.00 -32.40 2.92
C VAL A 506 -1.15 -33.13 3.97
N ALA A 507 0.15 -32.82 4.00
CA ALA A 507 1.07 -33.41 4.96
C ALA A 507 0.67 -33.10 6.42
N LYS A 508 0.67 -34.11 7.27
CA LYS A 508 0.24 -33.98 8.69
C LYS A 508 0.97 -32.91 9.49
N ARG A 509 2.21 -32.56 9.10
CA ARG A 509 2.96 -31.48 9.74
C ARG A 509 2.27 -30.10 9.62
N LEU A 510 1.42 -29.92 8.61
CA LEU A 510 0.67 -28.68 8.32
C LEU A 510 -0.74 -28.67 8.92
N TRP A 511 -1.12 -29.73 9.60
CA TRP A 511 -2.48 -29.80 10.17
C TRP A 511 -2.58 -28.96 11.42
N PRO A 512 -3.58 -28.07 11.52
CA PRO A 512 -3.89 -27.37 12.76
C PRO A 512 -4.15 -28.36 13.91
N GLU A 513 -3.72 -27.99 15.09
CA GLU A 513 -3.95 -28.76 16.32
C GLU A 513 -5.01 -28.10 17.21
N ARG A 514 -5.44 -26.90 16.79
CA ARG A 514 -6.53 -26.16 17.41
C ARG A 514 -7.25 -25.34 16.34
N ILE A 515 -8.58 -25.28 16.45
CA ILE A 515 -9.43 -24.37 15.67
C ILE A 515 -10.17 -23.44 16.63
N GLU A 516 -10.22 -22.17 16.29
CA GLU A 516 -10.89 -21.13 17.04
C GLU A 516 -11.84 -20.36 16.13
N THR A 517 -13.11 -20.33 16.46
CA THR A 517 -14.09 -19.51 15.75
C THR A 517 -13.98 -18.04 16.15
N ILE A 518 -14.09 -17.15 15.17
CA ILE A 518 -14.09 -15.71 15.33
C ILE A 518 -15.07 -15.06 14.34
N ASP A 519 -15.66 -13.93 14.70
CA ASP A 519 -16.64 -13.24 13.85
C ASP A 519 -16.00 -12.60 12.60
N ALA A 520 -14.76 -12.15 12.70
CA ALA A 520 -13.98 -11.59 11.59
C ALA A 520 -12.48 -11.66 11.87
N ILE A 521 -11.68 -11.95 10.86
CA ILE A 521 -10.22 -11.89 10.95
C ILE A 521 -9.76 -10.42 11.03
N PRO A 522 -9.00 -10.02 12.06
CA PRO A 522 -8.53 -8.64 12.20
C PRO A 522 -7.56 -8.27 11.09
N ARG A 523 -7.84 -7.15 10.40
CA ARG A 523 -7.06 -6.67 9.26
C ARG A 523 -6.68 -5.21 9.41
N THR A 524 -5.62 -4.82 8.72
CA THR A 524 -5.27 -3.41 8.53
C THR A 524 -6.23 -2.77 7.50
N PRO A 525 -6.29 -1.42 7.40
CA PRO A 525 -7.06 -0.75 6.35
C PRO A 525 -6.69 -1.15 4.92
N THR A 526 -5.49 -1.71 4.73
CA THR A 526 -4.99 -2.25 3.46
C THR A 526 -5.29 -3.74 3.28
N GLY A 527 -6.09 -4.36 4.16
CA GLY A 527 -6.50 -5.76 4.07
C GLY A 527 -5.51 -6.78 4.65
N LYS A 528 -4.32 -6.39 5.13
CA LYS A 528 -3.33 -7.31 5.71
C LYS A 528 -3.81 -7.87 7.05
N ILE A 529 -3.68 -9.19 7.24
CA ILE A 529 -4.04 -9.87 8.49
C ILE A 529 -3.12 -9.38 9.63
N LYS A 530 -3.73 -9.05 10.78
CA LYS A 530 -3.02 -8.69 12.01
C LYS A 530 -2.79 -9.92 12.88
N ARG A 531 -1.94 -10.84 12.44
CA ARG A 531 -1.64 -12.08 13.16
C ARG A 531 -1.19 -11.87 14.60
N PHE A 532 -0.54 -10.75 14.92
CA PHE A 532 -0.15 -10.44 16.29
C PHE A 532 -1.35 -10.27 17.24
N GLU A 533 -2.50 -9.76 16.75
CA GLU A 533 -3.74 -9.68 17.54
C GLU A 533 -4.30 -11.08 17.80
N LEU A 534 -4.29 -11.96 16.78
CA LEU A 534 -4.72 -13.36 16.91
C LEU A 534 -3.78 -14.18 17.82
N ALA A 535 -2.46 -13.94 17.73
CA ALA A 535 -1.50 -14.58 18.63
C ALA A 535 -1.69 -14.17 20.10
N ARG A 536 -2.12 -12.93 20.37
CA ARG A 536 -2.54 -12.51 21.72
C ARG A 536 -3.86 -13.16 22.11
N GLU A 537 -4.81 -13.20 21.20
CA GLU A 537 -6.14 -13.77 21.45
C GLU A 537 -6.05 -15.28 21.78
N VAL A 538 -5.23 -16.05 21.06
CA VAL A 538 -5.07 -17.48 21.38
C VAL A 538 -4.46 -17.67 22.76
N LYS A 539 -3.45 -16.86 23.16
CA LYS A 539 -2.88 -16.90 24.52
C LYS A 539 -3.92 -16.56 25.58
N ARG A 540 -4.74 -15.54 25.34
CA ARG A 540 -5.85 -15.17 26.23
C ARG A 540 -6.86 -16.31 26.38
N ARG A 541 -7.26 -16.98 25.29
CA ARG A 541 -8.18 -18.14 25.32
C ARG A 541 -7.57 -19.37 25.99
N MET A 542 -6.23 -19.48 25.98
CA MET A 542 -5.50 -20.52 26.71
C MET A 542 -5.29 -20.18 28.20
N GLY A 543 -5.62 -18.96 28.64
CA GLY A 543 -5.37 -18.51 30.00
C GLY A 543 -3.91 -18.26 30.36
N ILE A 544 -3.05 -18.03 29.36
CA ILE A 544 -1.60 -17.83 29.53
C ILE A 544 -1.26 -16.34 29.73
N ASP A 545 -2.00 -15.43 29.13
CA ASP A 545 -1.83 -13.99 29.34
C ASP A 545 -2.67 -13.51 30.53
N GLN A 546 -2.02 -12.90 31.50
CA GLN A 546 -2.64 -12.11 32.58
C GLN A 546 -2.47 -10.62 32.29
#